data_6aaded0f5d23852cdd39b2a9a43f1fa3
#
_entry.id   6aaded0f5d23852cdd39b2a9a43f1fa3
#
_cell.length_a   1.000
_cell.length_b   1.000
_cell.length_c   1.000
_cell.angle_alpha   90.00
_cell.angle_beta   90.00
_cell.angle_gamma   90.00
#
_symmetry.space_group_name_H-M   'P 1'
#
loop_
_entity.id
_entity.type
_entity.pdbx_description
1 polymer ?
#
loop_
_entity_poly.entity_id
_entity_poly.type
_entity_poly.pdbx_seq_one_letter_code
_entity_poly.pdbx_strand_id
1 'polypeptide(L)'
;MSNSATPHSHVVYTEFDGNEAVLVDLNTKRYYTLNETAMLVWRGLESGKSTSEIVQQMCERYDVSEAHAAQSIERLVTSLSAHRLLT
;
A
#
# COMPACT_ATOMS: atom_id res chain seq x y z
N MET A 1 9.25 -10.42 15.97
CA MET A 1 8.18 -9.45 15.86
C MET A 1 7.96 -9.06 14.41
N SER A 2 6.72 -9.02 14.01
CA SER A 2 6.40 -8.67 12.63
C SER A 2 6.50 -7.17 12.42
N ASN A 3 7.12 -6.77 11.32
CA ASN A 3 7.19 -5.36 10.90
C ASN A 3 6.17 -5.04 9.82
N SER A 4 5.30 -5.99 9.53
CA SER A 4 4.31 -5.80 8.47
C SER A 4 3.13 -5.02 8.99
N ALA A 5 2.78 -3.96 8.30
CA ALA A 5 1.53 -3.27 8.55
C ALA A 5 0.41 -4.07 7.91
N THR A 6 -0.77 -4.02 8.49
CA THR A 6 -1.92 -4.77 8.00
C THR A 6 -3.07 -3.80 7.76
N PRO A 7 -3.78 -3.92 6.64
CA PRO A 7 -4.96 -3.08 6.42
C PRO A 7 -6.02 -3.30 7.50
N HIS A 8 -6.66 -2.20 7.91
CA HIS A 8 -7.76 -2.28 8.86
C HIS A 8 -9.00 -2.90 8.20
N SER A 9 -9.78 -3.61 8.98
CA SER A 9 -10.98 -4.30 8.47
C SER A 9 -12.08 -3.34 8.01
N HIS A 10 -12.04 -2.07 8.45
CA HIS A 10 -13.04 -1.09 8.04
C HIS A 10 -12.68 -0.39 6.73
N VAL A 11 -11.61 -0.83 6.06
CA VAL A 11 -11.18 -0.25 4.78
C VAL A 11 -11.52 -1.20 3.66
N VAL A 12 -12.20 -0.69 2.65
CA VAL A 12 -12.59 -1.46 1.48
C VAL A 12 -11.72 -1.02 0.29
N TYR A 13 -11.14 -2.00 -0.38
CA TYR A 13 -10.29 -1.77 -1.54
C TYR A 13 -11.06 -2.17 -2.80
N THR A 14 -11.15 -1.26 -3.76
CA THR A 14 -11.83 -1.52 -5.02
C THR A 14 -10.94 -1.08 -6.18
N GLU A 15 -10.68 -1.99 -7.10
CA GLU A 15 -9.89 -1.69 -8.30
C GLU A 15 -10.79 -1.26 -9.44
N PHE A 16 -10.31 -0.26 -10.20
CA PHE A 16 -10.88 0.12 -11.47
C PHE A 16 -9.87 -0.24 -12.54
N ASP A 17 -10.26 -0.80 -13.62
CA ASP A 17 -9.49 -1.10 -14.86
C ASP A 17 -8.01 -1.50 -14.70
N GLY A 18 -7.54 -1.83 -13.50
CA GLY A 18 -6.19 -2.34 -13.27
C GLY A 18 -5.10 -1.29 -13.03
N ASN A 19 -5.37 -0.03 -13.28
CA ASN A 19 -4.38 1.05 -13.10
C ASN A 19 -4.72 1.98 -11.95
N GLU A 20 -5.92 1.87 -11.43
CA GLU A 20 -6.38 2.73 -10.35
C GLU A 20 -7.21 1.93 -9.37
N ALA A 21 -7.14 2.33 -8.11
CA ALA A 21 -7.97 1.74 -7.08
C ALA A 21 -8.39 2.82 -6.10
N VAL A 22 -9.39 2.50 -5.31
CA VAL A 22 -9.91 3.39 -4.28
C VAL A 22 -9.98 2.63 -2.97
N LEU A 23 -9.51 3.26 -1.90
CA LEU A 23 -9.73 2.80 -0.55
C LEU A 23 -10.88 3.61 0.03
N VAL A 24 -11.86 2.92 0.59
CA VAL A 24 -12.97 3.57 1.27
C VAL A 24 -12.87 3.25 2.75
N ASP A 25 -12.79 4.29 3.58
CA ASP A 25 -12.79 4.15 5.02
C ASP A 25 -14.25 4.22 5.48
N LEU A 26 -14.78 3.09 5.90
CA LEU A 26 -16.18 2.99 6.28
C LEU A 26 -16.50 3.75 7.57
N ASN A 27 -15.50 4.00 8.41
CA ASN A 27 -15.70 4.72 9.65
C ASN A 27 -15.83 6.23 9.44
N THR A 28 -14.95 6.80 8.61
CA THR A 28 -14.92 8.24 8.38
C THR A 28 -15.70 8.65 7.12
N LYS A 29 -16.08 7.68 6.29
CA LYS A 29 -16.74 7.89 5.00
C LYS A 29 -15.84 8.63 4.01
N ARG A 30 -14.53 8.56 4.20
CA ARG A 30 -13.56 9.15 3.27
C ARG A 30 -13.06 8.11 2.30
N TYR A 31 -12.59 8.57 1.16
CA TYR A 31 -11.97 7.67 0.19
C TYR A 31 -10.64 8.25 -0.28
N TYR A 32 -9.76 7.35 -0.73
CA TYR A 32 -8.42 7.70 -1.16
C TYR A 32 -8.12 6.95 -2.45
N THR A 33 -7.60 7.67 -3.45
CA THR A 33 -7.25 7.02 -4.71
C THR A 33 -5.83 6.50 -4.66
N LEU A 34 -5.61 5.35 -5.29
CA LEU A 34 -4.30 4.72 -5.38
C LEU A 34 -3.88 4.62 -6.83
N ASN A 35 -2.65 5.05 -7.12
CA ASN A 35 -2.09 4.82 -8.45
C ASN A 35 -1.51 3.40 -8.50
N GLU A 36 -0.89 3.06 -9.63
CA GLU A 36 -0.39 1.70 -9.87
C GLU A 36 0.61 1.24 -8.81
N THR A 37 1.58 2.10 -8.46
CA THR A 37 2.58 1.71 -7.47
C THR A 37 1.97 1.59 -6.07
N ALA A 38 1.04 2.46 -5.73
CA ALA A 38 0.35 2.39 -4.44
C ALA A 38 -0.50 1.13 -4.34
N MET A 39 -1.10 0.70 -5.46
CA MET A 39 -1.85 -0.55 -5.50
C MET A 39 -0.95 -1.74 -5.21
N LEU A 40 0.23 -1.76 -5.80
CA LEU A 40 1.19 -2.83 -5.56
C LEU A 40 1.52 -2.94 -4.08
N VAL A 41 1.75 -1.80 -3.44
CA VAL A 41 2.06 -1.77 -2.00
C VAL A 41 0.87 -2.27 -1.18
N TRP A 42 -0.32 -1.76 -1.47
CA TRP A 42 -1.52 -2.15 -0.72
C TRP A 42 -1.78 -3.65 -0.82
N ARG A 43 -1.71 -4.18 -2.04
CA ARG A 43 -1.96 -5.61 -2.25
C ARG A 43 -0.90 -6.47 -1.56
N GLY A 44 0.34 -5.99 -1.53
CA GLY A 44 1.39 -6.67 -0.79
C GLY A 44 1.10 -6.70 0.70
N LEU A 45 0.65 -5.59 1.26
CA LEU A 45 0.30 -5.52 2.68
C LEU A 45 -0.88 -6.42 3.01
N GLU A 46 -1.88 -6.46 2.13
CA GLU A 46 -3.03 -7.35 2.31
C GLU A 46 -2.62 -8.82 2.33
N SER A 47 -1.62 -9.15 1.54
CA SER A 47 -1.12 -10.53 1.43
C SER A 47 -0.17 -10.89 2.58
N GLY A 48 0.10 -9.96 3.47
CA GLY A 48 1.00 -10.20 4.59
C GLY A 48 2.47 -10.11 4.25
N LYS A 49 2.81 -9.50 3.13
CA LYS A 49 4.20 -9.35 2.74
C LYS A 49 4.89 -8.29 3.58
N SER A 50 6.19 -8.50 3.83
CA SER A 50 7.00 -7.51 4.50
C SER A 50 7.32 -6.36 3.54
N THR A 51 7.74 -5.22 4.10
CA THR A 51 8.16 -4.10 3.27
C THR A 51 9.34 -4.47 2.37
N SER A 52 10.26 -5.32 2.88
CA SER A 52 11.39 -5.80 2.07
C SER A 52 10.93 -6.56 0.83
N GLU A 53 9.93 -7.41 1.00
CA GLU A 53 9.38 -8.18 -0.11
C GLU A 53 8.70 -7.26 -1.13
N ILE A 54 8.00 -6.24 -0.65
CA ILE A 54 7.34 -5.28 -1.51
C ILE A 54 8.39 -4.45 -2.28
N VAL A 55 9.49 -4.08 -1.61
CA VAL A 55 10.59 -3.37 -2.27
C VAL A 55 11.15 -4.19 -3.42
N GLN A 56 11.41 -5.48 -3.17
CA GLN A 56 11.92 -6.37 -4.22
C GLN A 56 10.95 -6.48 -5.38
N GLN A 57 9.68 -6.63 -5.07
CA GLN A 57 8.65 -6.75 -6.08
C GLN A 57 8.56 -5.49 -6.94
N MET A 58 8.69 -4.33 -6.31
CA MET A 58 8.68 -3.06 -7.02
C MET A 58 9.88 -2.92 -7.94
N CYS A 59 11.06 -3.34 -7.47
CA CYS A 59 12.27 -3.29 -8.29
C CYS A 59 12.23 -4.23 -9.47
N GLU A 60 11.53 -5.37 -9.34
CA GLU A 60 11.38 -6.33 -10.43
C GLU A 60 10.42 -5.81 -11.49
N ARG A 61 9.44 -5.04 -11.08
CA ARG A 61 8.38 -4.59 -11.98
C ARG A 61 8.68 -3.23 -12.60
N TYR A 62 9.41 -2.38 -11.91
CA TYR A 62 9.73 -1.05 -12.35
C TYR A 62 11.24 -0.84 -12.34
N ASP A 63 11.71 0.04 -13.21
CA ASP A 63 13.14 0.33 -13.30
C ASP A 63 13.51 1.38 -12.23
N VAL A 64 13.57 0.94 -10.99
CA VAL A 64 13.90 1.81 -9.86
C VAL A 64 14.94 1.12 -8.98
N SER A 65 15.75 1.92 -8.29
CA SER A 65 16.73 1.40 -7.34
C SER A 65 16.02 0.94 -6.06
N GLU A 66 16.67 0.04 -5.34
CA GLU A 66 16.17 -0.43 -4.05
C GLU A 66 15.94 0.71 -3.08
N ALA A 67 16.90 1.64 -3.02
CA ALA A 67 16.82 2.77 -2.11
C ALA A 67 15.62 3.65 -2.43
N HIS A 68 15.38 3.90 -3.71
CA HIS A 68 14.26 4.72 -4.13
C HIS A 68 12.93 4.03 -3.84
N ALA A 69 12.86 2.73 -4.14
CA ALA A 69 11.65 1.95 -3.89
C ALA A 69 11.35 1.92 -2.39
N ALA A 70 12.36 1.66 -1.56
CA ALA A 70 12.19 1.61 -0.12
C ALA A 70 11.67 2.94 0.43
N GLN A 71 12.22 4.05 -0.05
CA GLN A 71 11.80 5.37 0.39
C GLN A 71 10.36 5.66 0.00
N SER A 72 9.98 5.32 -1.22
CA SER A 72 8.62 5.53 -1.70
C SER A 72 7.61 4.71 -0.91
N ILE A 73 7.95 3.45 -0.63
CA ILE A 73 7.08 2.56 0.12
C ILE A 73 6.93 3.05 1.56
N GLU A 74 8.04 3.49 2.17
CA GLU A 74 8.01 4.00 3.53
C GLU A 74 7.12 5.23 3.64
N ARG A 75 7.19 6.15 2.68
CA ARG A 75 6.35 7.34 2.66
C ARG A 75 4.88 6.97 2.55
N LEU A 76 4.58 6.02 1.69
CA LEU A 76 3.21 5.59 1.49
C LEU A 76 2.66 4.90 2.74
N VAL A 77 3.43 4.00 3.34
CA VAL A 77 3.02 3.31 4.56
C VAL A 77 2.80 4.31 5.69
N THR A 78 3.67 5.29 5.82
CA THR A 78 3.53 6.33 6.81
C THR A 78 2.23 7.12 6.60
N SER A 79 1.95 7.48 5.35
CA SER A 79 0.74 8.21 5.01
C SER A 79 -0.52 7.40 5.31
N LEU A 80 -0.51 6.12 4.91
CA LEU A 80 -1.65 5.24 5.16
C LEU A 80 -1.87 5.05 6.66
N SER A 81 -0.80 4.93 7.42
CA SER A 81 -0.90 4.80 8.87
C SER A 81 -1.42 6.08 9.51
N ALA A 82 -1.00 7.24 9.02
CA ALA A 82 -1.47 8.53 9.53
C ALA A 82 -2.96 8.71 9.31
N HIS A 83 -3.50 8.12 8.25
CA HIS A 83 -4.94 8.15 7.97
C HIS A 83 -5.68 6.98 8.61
N ARG A 84 -4.99 6.19 9.43
CA ARG A 84 -5.55 5.05 10.15
C ARG A 84 -6.15 4.00 9.23
N LEU A 85 -5.51 3.81 8.07
CA LEU A 85 -5.92 2.80 7.12
C LEU A 85 -5.17 1.49 7.35
N LEU A 86 -4.06 1.55 8.10
CA LEU A 86 -3.27 0.38 8.48
C LEU A 86 -3.20 0.26 9.99
N THR A 87 -3.10 -0.97 10.45
CA THR A 87 -2.91 -1.24 11.89
C THR A 87 -1.48 -0.97 12.30
#